data_23c7c9477be37c36c9422f07d58d41bb
#
_entry.id   23c7c9477be37c36c9422f07d58d41bb
#
_cell.length_a   1.000
_cell.length_b   1.000
_cell.length_c   1.000
_cell.angle_alpha   90.00
_cell.angle_beta   90.00
_cell.angle_gamma   90.00
#
_symmetry.space_group_name_H-M   'P 1'
#
loop_
_entity.id
_entity.type
_entity.pdbx_description
1 polymer ?
#
loop_
_entity_poly.entity_id
_entity_poly.type
_entity_poly.pdbx_seq_one_letter_code
_entity_poly.pdbx_strand_id
1 'polypeptide(L)'
;QKIIYTQNISMGALKLHDVLRHLHHQEADDFYYIIEEYLDTILNRIAISRFQVKNLVLTGSQLELVAQLCEAKKAGIPYQISVKKLTSLYQSIRSATAESIANRFNITEERAALLFTSLSIYNGMLRFCPQAENVISPPVDISEAMLRYQLAPKADATLATYLRESALACAQTTAQSFGCNLEHSAHTGEIACQIFDKLKKVHGVDSSKRLILELASTLHSCGSFVNVRQHNQCTFDLIKGMDIFGLRQREVLETAFVAGSISNNLTTEENPDFAWLPMEERIVISKLAAIFRLANALDKSHRHKLRDLKIHLEDDQVLFKAKAAENTLLERWAFAESAQYFKEVFGLSPELSIKFDMI
;
A
#
# COMPACT_ATOMS: atom_id res chain seq x y z
N GLN A 1 -10.02 5.62 -12.36
CA GLN A 1 -9.02 4.55 -12.35
C GLN A 1 -8.39 4.49 -10.96
N LYS A 2 -8.11 3.29 -10.45
CA LYS A 2 -7.53 3.07 -9.12
C LYS A 2 -6.15 2.44 -9.26
N ILE A 3 -5.21 2.75 -8.36
CA ILE A 3 -3.98 1.99 -8.18
C ILE A 3 -4.34 0.75 -7.36
N ILE A 4 -4.09 -0.44 -7.92
CA ILE A 4 -4.42 -1.72 -7.27
C ILE A 4 -3.20 -2.43 -6.69
N TYR A 5 -2.01 -2.04 -7.10
CA TYR A 5 -0.75 -2.58 -6.60
C TYR A 5 0.35 -1.55 -6.73
N THR A 6 1.22 -1.49 -5.75
CA THR A 6 2.44 -0.66 -5.76
C THR A 6 3.57 -1.43 -5.10
N GLN A 7 4.77 -1.23 -5.60
CA GLN A 7 5.98 -1.79 -5.02
C GLN A 7 7.14 -0.82 -5.25
N ASN A 8 7.82 -0.46 -4.18
CA ASN A 8 9.08 0.26 -4.26
C ASN A 8 10.22 -0.70 -4.55
N ILE A 9 11.05 -0.31 -5.50
CA ILE A 9 12.24 -1.07 -5.87
C ILE A 9 13.42 -0.15 -5.66
N SER A 10 14.39 -0.60 -4.85
CA SER A 10 15.60 0.17 -4.56
C SER A 10 16.57 0.16 -5.76
N MET A 11 16.05 0.54 -6.94
CA MET A 11 16.75 0.50 -8.21
C MET A 11 16.40 1.76 -9.01
N GLY A 12 17.33 2.68 -9.10
CA GLY A 12 17.23 3.87 -9.95
C GLY A 12 18.48 3.97 -10.83
N ALA A 13 18.39 4.69 -11.95
CA ALA A 13 19.49 4.82 -12.91
C ALA A 13 20.77 5.36 -12.26
N LEU A 14 20.66 6.36 -11.40
CA LEU A 14 21.79 6.92 -10.66
C LEU A 14 22.40 5.90 -9.70
N LYS A 15 21.57 5.23 -8.88
CA LYS A 15 22.04 4.22 -7.93
C LYS A 15 22.69 3.04 -8.64
N LEU A 16 22.09 2.60 -9.75
CA LEU A 16 22.64 1.54 -10.58
C LEU A 16 24.00 1.96 -11.15
N HIS A 17 24.11 3.18 -11.62
CA HIS A 17 25.36 3.75 -12.11
C HIS A 17 26.43 3.77 -11.01
N ASP A 18 26.10 4.24 -9.81
CA ASP A 18 27.06 4.34 -8.69
C ASP A 18 27.55 2.97 -8.21
N VAL A 19 26.64 2.01 -8.04
CA VAL A 19 27.01 0.63 -7.64
C VAL A 19 27.95 0.01 -8.67
N LEU A 20 27.69 0.23 -9.93
CA LEU A 20 28.43 -0.37 -11.02
C LEU A 20 29.75 0.37 -11.34
N ARG A 21 29.85 1.67 -10.99
CA ARG A 21 31.08 2.44 -11.10
C ARG A 21 32.22 1.81 -10.30
N HIS A 22 31.94 1.22 -9.15
CA HIS A 22 32.93 0.53 -8.34
C HIS A 22 33.41 -0.80 -8.96
N LEU A 23 32.58 -1.43 -9.78
CA LEU A 23 32.92 -2.67 -10.49
C LEU A 23 33.70 -2.40 -11.80
N HIS A 24 33.53 -1.22 -12.38
CA HIS A 24 34.16 -0.82 -13.65
C HIS A 24 35.68 -0.79 -13.65
N HIS A 25 36.32 -0.77 -12.47
CA HIS A 25 37.76 -0.76 -12.33
C HIS A 25 38.40 -2.15 -12.44
N GLN A 26 37.63 -3.21 -12.52
CA GLN A 26 38.14 -4.57 -12.50
C GLN A 26 38.12 -5.33 -13.82
N GLU A 27 37.09 -5.20 -14.67
CA GLU A 27 37.02 -5.84 -16.01
C GLU A 27 36.00 -5.14 -16.91
N ALA A 28 36.45 -4.42 -17.93
CA ALA A 28 35.61 -3.50 -18.71
C ALA A 28 34.66 -4.19 -19.73
N ASP A 29 34.96 -5.41 -20.15
CA ASP A 29 34.29 -6.02 -21.30
C ASP A 29 32.93 -6.68 -20.98
N ASP A 30 32.63 -7.00 -19.69
CA ASP A 30 31.43 -7.70 -19.27
C ASP A 30 30.44 -6.86 -18.43
N PHE A 31 30.69 -5.57 -18.35
CA PHE A 31 29.93 -4.64 -17.49
C PHE A 31 28.42 -4.68 -17.74
N TYR A 32 27.99 -4.79 -18.98
CA TYR A 32 26.56 -4.87 -19.31
C TYR A 32 25.91 -6.18 -18.87
N TYR A 33 26.62 -7.30 -18.85
CA TYR A 33 26.11 -8.57 -18.31
C TYR A 33 25.81 -8.47 -16.83
N ILE A 34 26.70 -7.85 -16.07
CA ILE A 34 26.51 -7.65 -14.62
C ILE A 34 25.27 -6.82 -14.37
N ILE A 35 25.00 -5.78 -15.17
CA ILE A 35 23.78 -4.98 -15.09
C ILE A 35 22.55 -5.83 -15.37
N GLU A 36 22.55 -6.59 -16.44
CA GLU A 36 21.42 -7.45 -16.81
C GLU A 36 21.13 -8.49 -15.72
N GLU A 37 22.13 -9.19 -15.21
CA GLU A 37 21.98 -10.16 -14.10
C GLU A 37 21.45 -9.50 -12.83
N TYR A 38 21.98 -8.33 -12.48
CA TYR A 38 21.52 -7.58 -11.31
C TYR A 38 20.05 -7.16 -11.46
N LEU A 39 19.69 -6.62 -12.64
CA LEU A 39 18.32 -6.24 -12.95
C LEU A 39 17.40 -7.46 -12.93
N ASP A 40 17.81 -8.57 -13.51
CA ASP A 40 17.04 -9.81 -13.51
C ASP A 40 16.78 -10.31 -12.09
N THR A 41 17.78 -10.27 -11.23
CA THR A 41 17.64 -10.65 -9.81
C THR A 41 16.59 -9.81 -9.10
N ILE A 42 16.51 -8.52 -9.39
CA ILE A 42 15.53 -7.61 -8.78
C ILE A 42 14.15 -7.78 -9.42
N LEU A 43 14.08 -7.77 -10.75
CA LEU A 43 12.82 -7.80 -11.48
C LEU A 43 12.06 -9.13 -11.31
N ASN A 44 12.77 -10.24 -11.11
CA ASN A 44 12.16 -11.54 -10.83
C ASN A 44 11.46 -11.60 -9.46
N ARG A 45 11.76 -10.67 -8.54
CA ARG A 45 11.08 -10.56 -7.23
C ARG A 45 9.77 -9.78 -7.31
N ILE A 46 9.50 -9.12 -8.44
CA ILE A 46 8.30 -8.31 -8.59
C ILE A 46 7.10 -9.24 -8.87
N ALA A 47 6.12 -9.25 -7.99
CA ALA A 47 4.95 -10.11 -8.09
C ALA A 47 3.89 -9.57 -9.08
N ILE A 48 4.32 -8.99 -10.19
CA ILE A 48 3.44 -8.40 -11.22
C ILE A 48 2.84 -9.45 -12.16
N SER A 49 3.43 -10.64 -12.23
CA SER A 49 3.01 -11.74 -13.13
C SER A 49 1.56 -12.20 -12.91
N ARG A 50 0.98 -11.88 -11.73
CA ARG A 50 -0.43 -12.15 -11.43
C ARG A 50 -1.41 -11.17 -12.09
N PHE A 51 -0.90 -10.09 -12.69
CA PHE A 51 -1.70 -9.07 -13.36
C PHE A 51 -1.51 -9.15 -14.88
N GLN A 52 -2.60 -8.96 -15.63
CA GLN A 52 -2.53 -8.81 -17.08
C GLN A 52 -2.22 -7.34 -17.43
N VAL A 53 -0.94 -7.03 -17.60
CA VAL A 53 -0.48 -5.70 -17.99
C VAL A 53 -0.67 -5.53 -19.49
N LYS A 54 -1.49 -4.57 -19.91
CA LYS A 54 -1.77 -4.30 -21.34
C LYS A 54 -0.96 -3.13 -21.89
N ASN A 55 -0.65 -2.15 -21.06
CA ASN A 55 0.05 -0.93 -21.46
C ASN A 55 1.19 -0.67 -20.47
N LEU A 56 2.32 -0.22 -20.98
CA LEU A 56 3.45 0.23 -20.18
C LEU A 56 3.56 1.76 -20.27
N VAL A 57 3.50 2.42 -19.12
CA VAL A 57 3.71 3.85 -19.00
C VAL A 57 5.00 4.06 -18.23
N LEU A 58 5.96 4.76 -18.82
CA LEU A 58 7.23 5.09 -18.19
C LEU A 58 7.30 6.59 -17.92
N THR A 59 7.85 6.94 -16.75
CA THR A 59 8.17 8.31 -16.35
C THR A 59 9.61 8.37 -15.83
N GLY A 60 10.30 9.47 -16.03
CA GLY A 60 11.67 9.63 -15.55
C GLY A 60 12.44 10.69 -16.33
N SER A 61 13.51 11.21 -15.74
CA SER A 61 14.31 12.33 -16.28
C SER A 61 14.97 12.08 -17.63
N GLN A 62 15.22 10.82 -17.98
CA GLN A 62 15.88 10.47 -19.26
C GLN A 62 14.89 10.17 -20.39
N LEU A 63 13.59 10.08 -20.12
CA LEU A 63 12.60 9.64 -21.10
C LEU A 63 12.38 10.62 -22.24
N GLU A 64 12.55 11.92 -22.00
CA GLU A 64 12.49 12.91 -23.07
C GLU A 64 13.63 12.70 -24.09
N LEU A 65 14.86 12.48 -23.59
CA LEU A 65 16.01 12.15 -24.43
C LEU A 65 15.78 10.83 -25.19
N VAL A 66 15.30 9.81 -24.50
CA VAL A 66 14.98 8.50 -25.13
C VAL A 66 13.91 8.66 -26.21
N ALA A 67 12.88 9.46 -25.95
CA ALA A 67 11.84 9.73 -26.95
C ALA A 67 12.41 10.43 -28.19
N GLN A 68 13.31 11.40 -28.01
CA GLN A 68 14.00 12.08 -29.12
C GLN A 68 14.86 11.10 -29.92
N LEU A 69 15.70 10.31 -29.26
CA LEU A 69 16.57 9.33 -29.89
C LEU A 69 15.81 8.20 -30.60
N CYS A 70 14.63 7.85 -30.10
CA CYS A 70 13.74 6.88 -30.73
C CYS A 70 12.83 7.52 -31.80
N GLU A 71 12.99 8.82 -32.12
CA GLU A 71 12.11 9.56 -33.05
C GLU A 71 10.62 9.32 -32.74
N ALA A 72 10.28 9.42 -31.45
CA ALA A 72 8.94 9.15 -30.99
C ALA A 72 7.92 10.12 -31.60
N LYS A 73 6.79 9.60 -32.02
CA LYS A 73 5.69 10.43 -32.49
C LYS A 73 5.09 11.21 -31.32
N LYS A 74 5.00 12.53 -31.46
CA LYS A 74 4.16 13.35 -30.58
C LYS A 74 2.70 13.09 -30.99
N ALA A 75 2.05 12.14 -30.34
CA ALA A 75 0.59 11.93 -30.48
C ALA A 75 -0.13 12.76 -29.41
N GLY A 76 -0.14 14.08 -29.55
CA GLY A 76 -0.64 14.98 -28.50
C GLY A 76 0.37 15.13 -27.35
N ILE A 77 -0.09 15.01 -26.09
CA ILE A 77 0.75 15.27 -24.90
C ILE A 77 1.60 14.06 -24.46
N PRO A 78 1.23 12.75 -24.56
CA PRO A 78 2.19 11.69 -24.28
C PRO A 78 3.02 11.33 -25.52
N TYR A 79 4.33 11.08 -25.33
CA TYR A 79 5.14 10.44 -26.35
C TYR A 79 4.74 8.97 -26.47
N GLN A 80 4.69 8.47 -27.70
CA GLN A 80 4.60 7.04 -28.00
C GLN A 80 5.93 6.55 -28.56
N ILE A 81 6.65 5.80 -27.73
CA ILE A 81 7.97 5.26 -28.07
C ILE A 81 7.77 3.81 -28.55
N SER A 82 8.13 3.52 -29.79
CA SER A 82 8.08 2.15 -30.30
C SER A 82 9.02 1.24 -29.50
N VAL A 83 8.50 0.11 -29.02
CA VAL A 83 9.28 -0.92 -28.31
C VAL A 83 10.44 -1.40 -29.15
N LYS A 84 10.23 -1.60 -30.48
CA LYS A 84 11.31 -1.99 -31.41
C LYS A 84 12.43 -0.96 -31.44
N LYS A 85 12.11 0.35 -31.52
CA LYS A 85 13.11 1.42 -31.50
C LYS A 85 13.83 1.52 -30.16
N LEU A 86 13.10 1.39 -29.05
CA LEU A 86 13.66 1.39 -27.70
C LEU A 86 14.67 0.25 -27.51
N THR A 87 14.30 -0.97 -27.89
CA THR A 87 15.17 -2.15 -27.81
C THR A 87 16.37 -2.01 -28.76
N SER A 88 16.17 -1.50 -29.99
CA SER A 88 17.27 -1.25 -30.91
C SER A 88 18.25 -0.20 -30.38
N LEU A 89 17.76 0.88 -29.79
CA LEU A 89 18.60 1.89 -29.14
C LEU A 89 19.42 1.27 -28.01
N TYR A 90 18.79 0.50 -27.12
CA TYR A 90 19.46 -0.22 -26.05
C TYR A 90 20.58 -1.12 -26.58
N GLN A 91 20.29 -1.96 -27.57
CA GLN A 91 21.27 -2.86 -28.17
C GLN A 91 22.44 -2.09 -28.81
N SER A 92 22.17 -0.92 -29.38
CA SER A 92 23.20 -0.12 -30.08
C SER A 92 24.19 0.58 -29.12
N ILE A 93 23.86 0.70 -27.84
CA ILE A 93 24.72 1.33 -26.81
C ILE A 93 25.19 0.34 -25.75
N ARG A 94 24.73 -0.89 -25.79
CA ARG A 94 24.95 -1.92 -24.78
C ARG A 94 26.43 -2.15 -24.45
N SER A 95 27.29 -2.14 -25.47
CA SER A 95 28.75 -2.33 -25.33
C SER A 95 29.56 -1.05 -25.54
N ALA A 96 28.90 0.11 -25.59
CA ALA A 96 29.56 1.39 -25.86
C ALA A 96 29.97 2.07 -24.53
N THR A 97 31.12 2.75 -24.54
CA THR A 97 31.55 3.58 -23.41
C THR A 97 30.70 4.84 -23.30
N ALA A 98 30.63 5.45 -22.11
CA ALA A 98 29.89 6.71 -21.90
C ALA A 98 30.40 7.82 -22.84
N GLU A 99 31.73 7.90 -23.07
CA GLU A 99 32.33 8.83 -24.00
C GLU A 99 31.86 8.59 -25.46
N SER A 100 31.84 7.33 -25.90
CA SER A 100 31.36 6.98 -27.24
C SER A 100 29.88 7.33 -27.43
N ILE A 101 29.05 7.07 -26.43
CA ILE A 101 27.63 7.44 -26.43
C ILE A 101 27.48 8.96 -26.45
N ALA A 102 28.24 9.68 -25.64
CA ALA A 102 28.24 11.14 -25.56
C ALA A 102 28.56 11.77 -26.94
N ASN A 103 29.63 11.29 -27.57
CA ASN A 103 30.04 11.78 -28.88
C ASN A 103 29.03 11.43 -29.99
N ARG A 104 28.48 10.20 -29.97
CA ARG A 104 27.50 9.74 -30.95
C ARG A 104 26.20 10.54 -30.95
N PHE A 105 25.70 10.90 -29.74
CA PHE A 105 24.42 11.56 -29.58
C PHE A 105 24.53 13.05 -29.24
N ASN A 106 25.78 13.59 -29.21
CA ASN A 106 26.06 14.97 -28.85
C ASN A 106 25.44 15.40 -27.50
N ILE A 107 25.68 14.60 -26.48
CA ILE A 107 25.24 14.80 -25.09
C ILE A 107 26.47 14.77 -24.15
N THR A 108 26.31 15.22 -22.90
CA THR A 108 27.39 15.13 -21.91
C THR A 108 27.63 13.68 -21.48
N GLU A 109 28.86 13.35 -21.05
CA GLU A 109 29.19 12.01 -20.57
C GLU A 109 28.34 11.58 -19.37
N GLU A 110 28.01 12.50 -18.45
CA GLU A 110 27.12 12.24 -17.34
C GLU A 110 25.72 11.79 -17.81
N ARG A 111 25.18 12.46 -18.81
CA ARG A 111 23.89 12.07 -19.41
C ARG A 111 24.01 10.74 -20.18
N ALA A 112 25.12 10.49 -20.82
CA ALA A 112 25.37 9.24 -21.55
C ALA A 112 25.44 8.04 -20.58
N ALA A 113 26.12 8.18 -19.45
CA ALA A 113 26.20 7.16 -18.40
C ALA A 113 24.82 6.83 -17.80
N LEU A 114 24.01 7.87 -17.52
CA LEU A 114 22.64 7.69 -17.03
C LEU A 114 21.68 7.18 -18.09
N LEU A 115 21.93 7.47 -19.38
CA LEU A 115 21.12 6.96 -20.48
C LEU A 115 21.20 5.44 -20.57
N PHE A 116 22.40 4.88 -20.46
CA PHE A 116 22.59 3.42 -20.52
C PHE A 116 21.87 2.71 -19.36
N THR A 117 22.07 3.14 -18.12
CA THR A 117 21.42 2.53 -16.96
C THR A 117 19.89 2.70 -16.99
N SER A 118 19.39 3.85 -17.47
CA SER A 118 17.95 4.06 -17.66
C SER A 118 17.36 3.13 -18.72
N LEU A 119 18.01 3.00 -19.86
CA LEU A 119 17.57 2.10 -20.92
C LEU A 119 17.62 0.63 -20.51
N SER A 120 18.60 0.22 -19.69
CA SER A 120 18.65 -1.12 -19.11
C SER A 120 17.42 -1.39 -18.25
N ILE A 121 17.06 -0.44 -17.38
CA ILE A 121 15.84 -0.54 -16.56
C ILE A 121 14.59 -0.59 -17.43
N TYR A 122 14.44 0.32 -18.40
CA TYR A 122 13.25 0.37 -19.26
C TYR A 122 13.10 -0.89 -20.11
N ASN A 123 14.19 -1.38 -20.67
CA ASN A 123 14.20 -2.63 -21.43
C ASN A 123 13.86 -3.84 -20.54
N GLY A 124 14.38 -3.88 -19.31
CA GLY A 124 14.03 -4.91 -18.33
C GLY A 124 12.54 -4.90 -17.96
N MET A 125 11.91 -3.71 -17.88
CA MET A 125 10.47 -3.57 -17.57
C MET A 125 9.56 -4.06 -18.71
N LEU A 126 10.04 -4.16 -19.96
CA LEU A 126 9.26 -4.68 -21.09
C LEU A 126 8.80 -6.13 -20.87
N ARG A 127 9.51 -6.91 -20.04
CA ARG A 127 9.12 -8.29 -19.67
C ARG A 127 7.74 -8.39 -19.05
N PHE A 128 7.28 -7.34 -18.37
CA PHE A 128 5.97 -7.31 -17.73
C PHE A 128 4.82 -7.00 -18.70
N CYS A 129 5.15 -6.56 -19.91
CA CYS A 129 4.17 -6.26 -20.95
C CYS A 129 4.67 -6.72 -22.33
N PRO A 130 4.85 -8.04 -22.54
CA PRO A 130 5.49 -8.58 -23.74
C PRO A 130 4.71 -8.32 -25.03
N GLN A 131 3.44 -7.94 -24.93
CA GLN A 131 2.58 -7.63 -26.08
C GLN A 131 2.57 -6.13 -26.42
N ALA A 132 3.29 -5.29 -25.66
CA ALA A 132 3.32 -3.86 -25.92
C ALA A 132 4.08 -3.57 -27.22
N GLU A 133 3.44 -2.90 -28.16
CA GLU A 133 4.10 -2.37 -29.36
C GLU A 133 4.73 -1.00 -29.11
N ASN A 134 4.14 -0.24 -28.18
CA ASN A 134 4.59 1.09 -27.79
C ASN A 134 4.61 1.25 -26.28
N VAL A 135 5.56 2.03 -25.81
CA VAL A 135 5.62 2.55 -24.44
C VAL A 135 5.07 3.96 -24.47
N ILE A 136 4.22 4.27 -23.49
CA ILE A 136 3.65 5.60 -23.33
C ILE A 136 4.52 6.37 -22.33
N SER A 137 4.96 7.58 -22.70
CA SER A 137 5.72 8.45 -21.83
C SER A 137 5.05 9.83 -21.75
N PRO A 138 4.31 10.12 -20.68
CA PRO A 138 3.80 11.46 -20.44
C PRO A 138 4.97 12.40 -20.07
N PRO A 139 4.96 13.65 -20.57
CA PRO A 139 5.96 14.65 -20.22
C PRO A 139 5.65 15.24 -18.83
N VAL A 140 5.87 14.43 -17.80
CA VAL A 140 5.65 14.84 -16.40
C VAL A 140 6.98 14.80 -15.66
N ASP A 141 7.25 15.89 -14.94
CA ASP A 141 8.34 15.98 -13.99
C ASP A 141 7.81 15.75 -12.58
N ILE A 142 8.57 14.99 -11.79
CA ILE A 142 8.21 14.67 -10.40
C ILE A 142 8.16 15.95 -9.55
N SER A 143 9.06 16.91 -9.83
CA SER A 143 9.11 18.20 -9.12
C SER A 143 7.87 19.04 -9.43
N GLU A 144 7.44 19.08 -10.68
CA GLU A 144 6.20 19.75 -11.08
C GLU A 144 4.98 19.07 -10.46
N ALA A 145 4.94 17.74 -10.45
CA ALA A 145 3.87 16.98 -9.83
C ALA A 145 3.78 17.25 -8.32
N MET A 146 4.93 17.29 -7.62
CA MET A 146 4.99 17.63 -6.20
C MET A 146 4.54 19.07 -5.93
N LEU A 147 4.96 20.02 -6.77
CA LEU A 147 4.55 21.42 -6.65
C LEU A 147 3.05 21.56 -6.85
N ARG A 148 2.50 20.94 -7.88
CA ARG A 148 1.04 20.92 -8.14
C ARG A 148 0.28 20.32 -6.97
N TYR A 149 0.78 19.21 -6.39
CA TYR A 149 0.19 18.59 -5.22
C TYR A 149 0.17 19.52 -3.99
N GLN A 150 1.27 20.26 -3.76
CA GLN A 150 1.35 21.20 -2.63
C GLN A 150 0.50 22.47 -2.84
N LEU A 151 0.38 22.93 -4.08
CA LEU A 151 -0.43 24.09 -4.43
C LEU A 151 -1.91 23.75 -4.62
N ALA A 152 -2.25 22.47 -4.76
CA ALA A 152 -3.64 22.05 -4.82
C ALA A 152 -4.38 22.52 -3.55
N PRO A 153 -5.59 23.04 -3.68
CA PRO A 153 -6.40 23.40 -2.53
C PRO A 153 -6.48 22.21 -1.56
N LYS A 154 -6.26 22.43 -0.26
CA LYS A 154 -6.38 21.40 0.77
C LYS A 154 -7.73 20.68 0.78
N ALA A 155 -8.70 21.20 0.05
CA ALA A 155 -10.05 20.71 -0.15
C ALA A 155 -10.26 20.04 -1.52
N ASP A 156 -9.23 19.60 -2.23
CA ASP A 156 -9.45 18.81 -3.45
C ASP A 156 -10.00 17.42 -3.07
N ALA A 157 -11.33 17.40 -2.94
CA ALA A 157 -12.08 16.19 -2.61
C ALA A 157 -11.83 15.05 -3.62
N THR A 158 -11.54 15.39 -4.87
CA THR A 158 -11.28 14.42 -5.94
C THR A 158 -9.97 13.69 -5.70
N LEU A 159 -8.89 14.42 -5.39
CA LEU A 159 -7.58 13.83 -5.11
C LEU A 159 -7.61 13.03 -3.81
N ALA A 160 -8.21 13.56 -2.74
CA ALA A 160 -8.34 12.85 -1.47
C ALA A 160 -9.13 11.54 -1.63
N THR A 161 -10.23 11.56 -2.39
CA THR A 161 -11.01 10.37 -2.72
C THR A 161 -10.19 9.36 -3.53
N TYR A 162 -9.46 9.83 -4.54
CA TYR A 162 -8.59 8.97 -5.36
C TYR A 162 -7.51 8.27 -4.52
N LEU A 163 -6.82 9.01 -3.64
CA LEU A 163 -5.78 8.45 -2.76
C LEU A 163 -6.38 7.41 -1.81
N ARG A 164 -7.52 7.72 -1.17
CA ARG A 164 -8.23 6.80 -0.29
C ARG A 164 -8.66 5.52 -1.02
N GLU A 165 -9.31 5.65 -2.18
CA GLU A 165 -9.74 4.50 -2.97
C GLU A 165 -8.57 3.64 -3.46
N SER A 166 -7.44 4.26 -3.81
CA SER A 166 -6.23 3.56 -4.21
C SER A 166 -5.60 2.82 -3.04
N ALA A 167 -5.53 3.44 -1.84
CA ALA A 167 -5.01 2.77 -0.64
C ALA A 167 -5.84 1.53 -0.29
N LEU A 168 -7.18 1.64 -0.31
CA LEU A 168 -8.08 0.52 -0.06
C LEU A 168 -7.94 -0.58 -1.13
N ALA A 169 -7.84 -0.21 -2.41
CA ALA A 169 -7.65 -1.18 -3.49
C ALA A 169 -6.30 -1.93 -3.38
N CYS A 170 -5.23 -1.24 -3.01
CA CYS A 170 -3.93 -1.85 -2.72
C CYS A 170 -4.03 -2.82 -1.53
N ALA A 171 -4.68 -2.42 -0.45
CA ALA A 171 -4.88 -3.27 0.72
C ALA A 171 -5.71 -4.53 0.39
N GLN A 172 -6.80 -4.39 -0.38
CA GLN A 172 -7.62 -5.52 -0.84
C GLN A 172 -6.83 -6.50 -1.69
N THR A 173 -6.04 -6.00 -2.65
CA THR A 173 -5.18 -6.83 -3.50
C THR A 173 -4.14 -7.57 -2.66
N THR A 174 -3.57 -6.91 -1.66
CA THR A 174 -2.61 -7.51 -0.72
C THR A 174 -3.28 -8.57 0.14
N ALA A 175 -4.43 -8.27 0.74
CA ALA A 175 -5.20 -9.22 1.56
C ALA A 175 -5.59 -10.46 0.75
N GLN A 176 -6.03 -10.29 -0.49
CA GLN A 176 -6.33 -11.40 -1.40
C GLN A 176 -5.11 -12.27 -1.67
N SER A 177 -3.91 -11.66 -1.79
CA SER A 177 -2.66 -12.39 -2.00
C SER A 177 -2.28 -13.28 -0.81
N PHE A 178 -2.67 -12.88 0.39
CA PHE A 178 -2.47 -13.63 1.63
C PHE A 178 -3.65 -14.55 1.98
N GLY A 179 -4.63 -14.70 1.08
CA GLY A 179 -5.78 -15.59 1.29
C GLY A 179 -6.74 -15.12 2.38
N CYS A 180 -6.80 -13.81 2.66
CA CYS A 180 -7.72 -13.27 3.65
C CYS A 180 -9.18 -13.40 3.19
N ASN A 181 -10.09 -13.59 4.16
CA ASN A 181 -11.53 -13.56 3.90
C ASN A 181 -12.00 -12.11 3.71
N LEU A 182 -12.14 -11.69 2.46
CA LEU A 182 -12.51 -10.32 2.12
C LEU A 182 -13.94 -9.94 2.53
N GLU A 183 -14.87 -10.90 2.58
CA GLU A 183 -16.26 -10.64 3.03
C GLU A 183 -16.29 -10.29 4.50
N HIS A 184 -15.63 -11.10 5.35
CA HIS A 184 -15.45 -10.81 6.77
C HIS A 184 -14.73 -9.47 6.99
N SER A 185 -13.64 -9.23 6.25
CA SER A 185 -12.87 -7.99 6.33
C SER A 185 -13.71 -6.75 6.02
N ALA A 186 -14.52 -6.80 4.96
CA ALA A 186 -15.41 -5.71 4.58
C ALA A 186 -16.49 -5.47 5.64
N HIS A 187 -17.14 -6.53 6.11
CA HIS A 187 -18.17 -6.43 7.14
C HIS A 187 -17.63 -5.89 8.47
N THR A 188 -16.48 -6.39 8.91
CA THR A 188 -15.78 -5.85 10.11
C THR A 188 -15.43 -4.39 9.92
N GLY A 189 -14.95 -3.99 8.74
CA GLY A 189 -14.66 -2.60 8.40
C GLY A 189 -15.89 -1.69 8.47
N GLU A 190 -17.02 -2.14 7.94
CA GLU A 190 -18.30 -1.41 8.03
C GLU A 190 -18.72 -1.19 9.48
N ILE A 191 -18.67 -2.24 10.31
CA ILE A 191 -18.99 -2.15 11.75
C ILE A 191 -18.02 -1.21 12.45
N ALA A 192 -16.72 -1.32 12.22
CA ALA A 192 -15.71 -0.45 12.84
C ALA A 192 -15.96 1.03 12.50
N CYS A 193 -16.28 1.31 11.25
CA CYS A 193 -16.62 2.64 10.79
C CYS A 193 -17.93 3.16 11.40
N GLN A 194 -18.95 2.32 11.54
CA GLN A 194 -20.19 2.70 12.23
C GLN A 194 -19.93 3.06 13.71
N ILE A 195 -19.11 2.28 14.41
CA ILE A 195 -18.72 2.59 15.80
C ILE A 195 -17.96 3.92 15.85
N PHE A 196 -16.98 4.11 14.98
CA PHE A 196 -16.19 5.34 14.88
C PHE A 196 -17.10 6.55 14.66
N ASP A 197 -17.97 6.50 13.67
CA ASP A 197 -18.86 7.62 13.31
C ASP A 197 -19.83 7.97 14.46
N LYS A 198 -20.34 6.96 15.17
CA LYS A 198 -21.24 7.16 16.32
C LYS A 198 -20.55 7.72 17.57
N LEU A 199 -19.30 7.33 17.78
CA LEU A 199 -18.52 7.77 18.94
C LEU A 199 -17.69 9.03 18.66
N LYS A 200 -17.93 9.75 17.56
CA LYS A 200 -17.14 10.92 17.15
C LYS A 200 -16.98 11.97 18.26
N LYS A 201 -18.03 12.22 19.04
CA LYS A 201 -17.99 13.17 20.16
C LYS A 201 -17.19 12.67 21.36
N VAL A 202 -17.03 11.35 21.49
CA VAL A 202 -16.32 10.70 22.61
C VAL A 202 -14.85 10.52 22.30
N HIS A 203 -14.53 9.98 21.11
CA HIS A 203 -13.14 9.69 20.79
C HIS A 203 -12.32 10.94 20.44
N GLY A 204 -12.93 12.00 19.88
CA GLY A 204 -12.23 13.22 19.48
C GLY A 204 -11.11 13.01 18.46
N VAL A 205 -11.09 11.86 17.79
CA VAL A 205 -10.07 11.51 16.76
C VAL A 205 -10.46 12.13 15.44
N ASP A 206 -9.47 12.60 14.67
CA ASP A 206 -9.69 13.19 13.36
C ASP A 206 -10.37 12.22 12.39
N SER A 207 -11.27 12.73 11.57
CA SER A 207 -12.06 11.93 10.62
C SER A 207 -11.21 11.20 9.56
N SER A 208 -10.00 11.68 9.27
CA SER A 208 -9.06 11.00 8.36
C SER A 208 -8.64 9.62 8.88
N LYS A 209 -8.66 9.42 10.20
CA LYS A 209 -8.29 8.15 10.85
C LYS A 209 -9.32 7.02 10.62
N ARG A 210 -10.49 7.36 10.11
CA ARG A 210 -11.47 6.36 9.68
C ARG A 210 -10.91 5.41 8.62
N LEU A 211 -10.03 5.92 7.72
CA LEU A 211 -9.34 5.11 6.74
C LEU A 211 -8.45 4.04 7.38
N ILE A 212 -7.81 4.35 8.53
CA ILE A 212 -6.98 3.37 9.25
C ILE A 212 -7.81 2.16 9.69
N LEU A 213 -9.04 2.35 10.15
CA LEU A 213 -9.95 1.24 10.51
C LEU A 213 -10.31 0.38 9.30
N GLU A 214 -10.60 0.98 8.15
CA GLU A 214 -10.92 0.26 6.91
C GLU A 214 -9.73 -0.58 6.42
N LEU A 215 -8.53 0.00 6.45
CA LEU A 215 -7.29 -0.68 6.08
C LEU A 215 -6.93 -1.80 7.07
N ALA A 216 -7.01 -1.51 8.38
CA ALA A 216 -6.74 -2.49 9.41
C ALA A 216 -7.70 -3.68 9.31
N SER A 217 -9.01 -3.42 9.12
CA SER A 217 -10.00 -4.47 8.91
C SER A 217 -9.72 -5.30 7.66
N THR A 218 -9.22 -4.68 6.59
CA THR A 218 -8.88 -5.39 5.36
C THR A 218 -7.66 -6.31 5.54
N LEU A 219 -6.68 -5.89 6.32
CA LEU A 219 -5.37 -6.55 6.42
C LEU A 219 -5.17 -7.40 7.68
N HIS A 220 -6.10 -7.37 8.66
CA HIS A 220 -5.89 -7.95 10.00
C HIS A 220 -5.57 -9.45 10.03
N SER A 221 -5.98 -10.20 9.02
CA SER A 221 -5.75 -11.65 8.95
C SER A 221 -4.56 -12.07 8.09
N CYS A 222 -3.83 -11.10 7.47
CA CYS A 222 -2.69 -11.40 6.58
C CYS A 222 -1.60 -12.23 7.27
N GLY A 223 -1.36 -12.02 8.55
CA GLY A 223 -0.35 -12.74 9.32
C GLY A 223 -0.63 -14.23 9.48
N SER A 224 -1.88 -14.66 9.33
CA SER A 224 -2.26 -16.08 9.38
C SER A 224 -1.63 -16.91 8.26
N PHE A 225 -1.28 -16.26 7.14
CA PHE A 225 -0.54 -16.88 6.05
C PHE A 225 0.88 -17.30 6.47
N VAL A 226 1.50 -16.55 7.38
CA VAL A 226 2.85 -16.81 7.89
C VAL A 226 2.80 -17.76 9.06
N ASN A 227 1.97 -17.47 10.08
CA ASN A 227 1.88 -18.25 11.29
C ASN A 227 0.50 -18.08 11.96
N VAL A 228 -0.30 -19.14 11.98
CA VAL A 228 -1.65 -19.11 12.57
C VAL A 228 -1.62 -18.82 14.07
N ARG A 229 -0.62 -19.31 14.79
CA ARG A 229 -0.53 -19.15 16.27
C ARG A 229 -0.10 -17.74 16.67
N GLN A 230 0.78 -17.11 15.89
CA GLN A 230 1.30 -15.76 16.13
C GLN A 230 0.79 -14.77 15.09
N HIS A 231 -0.40 -15.01 14.54
CA HIS A 231 -0.93 -14.23 13.40
C HIS A 231 -0.99 -12.74 13.66
N ASN A 232 -1.29 -12.30 14.88
CA ASN A 232 -1.37 -10.88 15.21
C ASN A 232 -0.02 -10.18 15.10
N GLN A 233 1.05 -10.78 15.64
CA GLN A 233 2.41 -10.27 15.51
C GLN A 233 2.86 -10.28 14.04
N CYS A 234 2.62 -11.40 13.34
CA CYS A 234 2.95 -11.49 11.92
C CYS A 234 2.16 -10.46 11.07
N THR A 235 0.91 -10.16 11.43
CA THR A 235 0.12 -9.10 10.78
C THR A 235 0.77 -7.74 10.98
N PHE A 236 1.14 -7.41 12.21
CA PHE A 236 1.84 -6.16 12.53
C PHE A 236 3.13 -6.02 11.71
N ASP A 237 4.00 -7.02 11.73
CA ASP A 237 5.30 -7.01 11.07
C ASP A 237 5.15 -6.90 9.54
N LEU A 238 4.20 -7.64 8.97
CA LEU A 238 3.90 -7.56 7.54
C LEU A 238 3.45 -6.15 7.14
N ILE A 239 2.46 -5.58 7.84
CA ILE A 239 1.91 -4.26 7.49
C ILE A 239 2.96 -3.17 7.71
N LYS A 240 3.72 -3.23 8.81
CA LYS A 240 4.81 -2.28 9.10
C LYS A 240 5.84 -2.21 7.97
N GLY A 241 6.09 -3.33 7.29
CA GLY A 241 7.01 -3.42 6.15
C GLY A 241 6.39 -3.14 4.78
N MET A 242 5.09 -2.82 4.70
CA MET A 242 4.41 -2.56 3.43
C MET A 242 4.56 -1.11 2.98
N ASP A 243 4.64 -0.93 1.65
CA ASP A 243 4.42 0.35 1.00
C ASP A 243 2.98 0.41 0.49
N ILE A 244 2.11 1.12 1.20
CA ILE A 244 0.71 1.32 0.79
C ILE A 244 0.58 2.68 0.12
N PHE A 245 0.22 2.69 -1.15
CA PHE A 245 0.05 3.93 -1.91
C PHE A 245 -0.94 4.89 -1.23
N GLY A 246 -0.53 6.15 -1.13
CA GLY A 246 -1.37 7.20 -0.54
C GLY A 246 -1.26 7.32 0.98
N LEU A 247 -0.54 6.42 1.66
CA LEU A 247 -0.28 6.50 3.10
C LEU A 247 1.14 6.98 3.40
N ARG A 248 1.27 7.75 4.46
CA ARG A 248 2.55 8.07 5.08
C ARG A 248 3.01 6.90 5.94
N GLN A 249 4.31 6.76 6.14
CA GLN A 249 4.88 5.69 6.99
C GLN A 249 4.23 5.62 8.38
N ARG A 250 3.86 6.77 8.95
CA ARG A 250 3.16 6.86 10.21
C ARG A 250 1.76 6.23 10.16
N GLU A 251 1.01 6.46 9.09
CA GLU A 251 -0.33 5.89 8.90
C GLU A 251 -0.28 4.38 8.64
N VAL A 252 0.78 3.92 7.96
CA VAL A 252 1.07 2.47 7.81
C VAL A 252 1.33 1.85 9.18
N LEU A 253 2.13 2.49 10.03
CA LEU A 253 2.42 2.01 11.37
C LEU A 253 1.16 2.00 12.27
N GLU A 254 0.33 3.05 12.25
CA GLU A 254 -0.96 3.08 12.92
C GLU A 254 -1.86 1.91 12.46
N THR A 255 -1.93 1.67 11.14
CA THR A 255 -2.67 0.55 10.56
C THR A 255 -2.15 -0.79 11.08
N ALA A 256 -0.83 -0.97 11.15
CA ALA A 256 -0.20 -2.17 11.65
C ALA A 256 -0.58 -2.46 13.12
N PHE A 257 -0.52 -1.44 13.98
CA PHE A 257 -0.93 -1.58 15.38
C PHE A 257 -2.42 -1.93 15.50
N VAL A 258 -3.29 -1.25 14.78
CA VAL A 258 -4.74 -1.51 14.86
C VAL A 258 -5.06 -2.90 14.35
N ALA A 259 -4.51 -3.31 13.20
CA ALA A 259 -4.75 -4.63 12.62
C ALA A 259 -4.24 -5.79 13.48
N GLY A 260 -3.07 -5.61 14.11
CA GLY A 260 -2.47 -6.61 15.01
C GLY A 260 -3.04 -6.61 16.42
N SER A 261 -3.88 -5.64 16.79
CA SER A 261 -4.32 -5.40 18.18
C SER A 261 -5.31 -6.41 18.74
N ILE A 262 -5.73 -7.42 17.99
CA ILE A 262 -6.68 -8.45 18.47
C ILE A 262 -6.15 -9.14 19.75
N SER A 263 -4.83 -9.27 19.91
CA SER A 263 -4.20 -9.67 21.16
C SER A 263 -3.72 -8.45 21.97
N ASN A 264 -3.70 -8.57 23.30
CA ASN A 264 -3.41 -7.44 24.22
C ASN A 264 -1.97 -6.91 24.15
N ASN A 265 -1.02 -7.64 23.52
CA ASN A 265 0.41 -7.38 23.70
C ASN A 265 0.98 -6.27 22.78
N LEU A 266 0.27 -5.88 21.71
CA LEU A 266 0.82 -4.92 20.75
C LEU A 266 0.60 -3.46 21.15
N THR A 267 -0.49 -3.15 21.84
CA THR A 267 -0.86 -1.79 22.24
C THR A 267 -0.60 -1.55 23.73
N THR A 268 0.46 -2.10 24.27
CA THR A 268 0.88 -1.95 25.67
C THR A 268 2.27 -1.31 25.76
N GLU A 269 2.57 -0.73 26.90
CA GLU A 269 3.90 -0.17 27.21
C GLU A 269 5.04 -1.22 27.16
N GLU A 270 4.70 -2.50 27.23
CA GLU A 270 5.66 -3.60 27.11
C GLU A 270 6.16 -3.80 25.66
N ASN A 271 5.41 -3.31 24.69
CA ASN A 271 5.85 -3.32 23.29
C ASN A 271 6.75 -2.10 23.01
N PRO A 272 8.05 -2.31 22.69
CA PRO A 272 8.96 -1.21 22.44
C PRO A 272 8.51 -0.29 21.29
N ASP A 273 8.01 -0.85 20.20
CA ASP A 273 7.53 -0.06 19.06
C ASP A 273 6.37 0.87 19.44
N PHE A 274 5.50 0.43 20.36
CA PHE A 274 4.40 1.24 20.88
C PHE A 274 4.86 2.27 21.90
N ALA A 275 5.70 1.86 22.86
CA ALA A 275 6.20 2.71 23.94
C ALA A 275 7.02 3.92 23.42
N TRP A 276 7.71 3.78 22.31
CA TRP A 276 8.48 4.86 21.67
C TRP A 276 7.62 5.89 20.94
N LEU A 277 6.33 5.61 20.72
CA LEU A 277 5.45 6.57 20.06
C LEU A 277 5.11 7.75 20.97
N PRO A 278 4.90 8.96 20.43
CA PRO A 278 4.34 10.08 21.17
C PRO A 278 3.01 9.69 21.83
N MET A 279 2.74 10.22 23.03
CA MET A 279 1.55 9.89 23.80
C MET A 279 0.24 10.13 23.02
N GLU A 280 0.18 11.21 22.26
CA GLU A 280 -0.98 11.53 21.42
C GLU A 280 -1.27 10.41 20.39
N GLU A 281 -0.24 9.85 19.78
CA GLU A 281 -0.37 8.75 18.82
C GLU A 281 -0.81 7.47 19.50
N ARG A 282 -0.23 7.15 20.65
CA ARG A 282 -0.62 5.99 21.46
C ARG A 282 -2.10 6.03 21.82
N ILE A 283 -2.60 7.21 22.22
CA ILE A 283 -4.02 7.43 22.53
C ILE A 283 -4.90 7.18 21.28
N VAL A 284 -4.51 7.72 20.11
CA VAL A 284 -5.26 7.52 18.86
C VAL A 284 -5.29 6.04 18.50
N ILE A 285 -4.14 5.37 18.50
CA ILE A 285 -4.02 3.94 18.18
C ILE A 285 -4.87 3.10 19.16
N SER A 286 -4.79 3.36 20.47
CA SER A 286 -5.59 2.63 21.47
C SER A 286 -7.08 2.79 21.23
N LYS A 287 -7.56 4.01 20.89
CA LYS A 287 -8.97 4.25 20.58
C LYS A 287 -9.41 3.49 19.32
N LEU A 288 -8.61 3.53 18.25
CA LEU A 288 -8.89 2.80 17.01
C LEU A 288 -8.86 1.28 17.24
N ALA A 289 -7.89 0.79 18.01
CA ALA A 289 -7.77 -0.61 18.38
C ALA A 289 -9.00 -1.11 19.18
N ALA A 290 -9.47 -0.32 20.15
CA ALA A 290 -10.66 -0.67 20.93
C ALA A 290 -11.91 -0.76 20.04
N ILE A 291 -12.10 0.16 19.11
CA ILE A 291 -13.19 0.14 18.12
C ILE A 291 -13.07 -1.10 17.23
N PHE A 292 -11.87 -1.34 16.68
CA PHE A 292 -11.64 -2.46 15.78
C PHE A 292 -11.87 -3.83 16.45
N ARG A 293 -11.41 -4.00 17.69
CA ARG A 293 -11.60 -5.24 18.46
C ARG A 293 -13.07 -5.57 18.68
N LEU A 294 -13.89 -4.58 19.05
CA LEU A 294 -15.34 -4.77 19.16
C LEU A 294 -15.97 -5.13 17.81
N ALA A 295 -15.58 -4.44 16.73
CA ALA A 295 -16.10 -4.71 15.40
C ALA A 295 -15.77 -6.14 14.94
N ASN A 296 -14.54 -6.58 15.13
CA ASN A 296 -14.11 -7.94 14.79
C ASN A 296 -14.81 -9.01 15.65
N ALA A 297 -15.09 -8.70 16.92
CA ALA A 297 -15.82 -9.59 17.81
C ALA A 297 -17.27 -9.82 17.38
N LEU A 298 -17.92 -8.80 16.79
CA LEU A 298 -19.31 -8.88 16.32
C LEU A 298 -19.48 -9.80 15.08
N ASP A 299 -18.42 -10.17 14.40
CA ASP A 299 -18.44 -11.17 13.33
C ASP A 299 -17.38 -12.28 13.53
N LYS A 300 -17.20 -12.70 14.79
CA LYS A 300 -16.16 -13.67 15.19
C LYS A 300 -16.24 -14.99 14.45
N SER A 301 -17.43 -15.42 14.05
CA SER A 301 -17.64 -16.66 13.29
C SER A 301 -17.41 -16.49 11.77
N HIS A 302 -17.22 -15.27 11.28
CA HIS A 302 -17.13 -14.92 9.84
C HIS A 302 -18.39 -15.34 9.06
N ARG A 303 -19.56 -15.27 9.69
CA ARG A 303 -20.85 -15.72 9.13
C ARG A 303 -21.91 -14.63 9.05
N HIS A 304 -21.56 -13.39 9.42
CA HIS A 304 -22.45 -12.21 9.39
C HIS A 304 -23.79 -12.47 10.09
N LYS A 305 -23.73 -13.16 11.25
CA LYS A 305 -24.96 -13.56 11.98
C LYS A 305 -25.73 -12.40 12.56
N LEU A 306 -25.03 -11.31 12.94
CA LEU A 306 -25.62 -10.12 13.50
C LEU A 306 -26.07 -9.18 12.36
N ARG A 307 -27.36 -8.90 12.30
CA ARG A 307 -28.00 -8.04 11.30
C ARG A 307 -28.60 -6.81 11.94
N ASP A 308 -28.87 -5.77 11.15
CA ASP A 308 -29.50 -4.52 11.58
C ASP A 308 -28.82 -3.89 12.81
N LEU A 309 -27.49 -3.90 12.83
CA LEU A 309 -26.72 -3.36 13.95
C LEU A 309 -27.00 -1.86 14.13
N LYS A 310 -27.44 -1.49 15.33
CA LYS A 310 -27.68 -0.10 15.75
C LYS A 310 -26.87 0.20 16.99
N ILE A 311 -26.16 1.31 16.95
CA ILE A 311 -25.27 1.74 18.05
C ILE A 311 -25.88 2.99 18.66
N HIS A 312 -26.12 2.94 19.97
CA HIS A 312 -26.64 4.05 20.77
C HIS A 312 -25.64 4.41 21.86
N LEU A 313 -25.31 5.69 21.94
CA LEU A 313 -24.51 6.23 23.05
C LEU A 313 -25.46 6.70 24.14
N GLU A 314 -25.28 6.18 25.31
CA GLU A 314 -25.94 6.58 26.57
C GLU A 314 -24.87 7.15 27.52
N ASP A 315 -25.25 7.73 28.65
CA ASP A 315 -24.33 8.50 29.50
C ASP A 315 -23.08 7.70 29.90
N ASP A 316 -23.25 6.46 30.38
CA ASP A 316 -22.15 5.61 30.89
C ASP A 316 -21.89 4.38 30.00
N GLN A 317 -22.64 4.21 28.94
CA GLN A 317 -22.58 2.98 28.14
C GLN A 317 -22.80 3.20 26.66
N VAL A 318 -22.33 2.23 25.88
CA VAL A 318 -22.57 2.13 24.43
C VAL A 318 -23.37 0.88 24.16
N LEU A 319 -24.63 1.03 23.77
CA LEU A 319 -25.54 -0.08 23.54
C LEU A 319 -25.52 -0.50 22.06
N PHE A 320 -25.12 -1.73 21.80
CA PHE A 320 -25.14 -2.38 20.51
C PHE A 320 -26.39 -3.24 20.40
N LYS A 321 -27.34 -2.85 19.55
CA LYS A 321 -28.59 -3.60 19.28
C LYS A 321 -28.50 -4.27 17.92
N ALA A 322 -28.67 -5.59 17.91
CA ALA A 322 -28.65 -6.37 16.67
C ALA A 322 -29.79 -7.38 16.62
N LYS A 323 -30.07 -7.91 15.42
CA LYS A 323 -30.96 -9.06 15.23
C LYS A 323 -30.12 -10.28 14.81
N ALA A 324 -30.60 -11.48 15.16
CA ALA A 324 -30.00 -12.72 14.72
C ALA A 324 -31.06 -13.81 14.53
N ALA A 325 -30.82 -14.68 13.53
CA ALA A 325 -31.62 -15.88 13.32
C ALA A 325 -30.91 -17.16 13.79
N GLU A 326 -29.58 -17.06 14.03
CA GLU A 326 -28.72 -18.18 14.42
C GLU A 326 -28.12 -17.96 15.80
N ASN A 327 -27.51 -19.05 16.33
CA ASN A 327 -26.78 -18.98 17.60
C ASN A 327 -25.56 -18.03 17.51
N THR A 328 -25.50 -17.07 18.42
CA THR A 328 -24.49 -16.00 18.47
C THR A 328 -23.58 -16.12 19.71
N LEU A 329 -23.45 -17.32 20.28
CA LEU A 329 -22.67 -17.50 21.50
C LEU A 329 -21.20 -17.10 21.35
N LEU A 330 -20.63 -17.35 20.17
CA LEU A 330 -19.25 -17.02 19.84
C LEU A 330 -19.04 -15.49 19.75
N GLU A 331 -19.96 -14.79 19.09
CA GLU A 331 -19.93 -13.33 18.98
C GLU A 331 -20.12 -12.67 20.36
N ARG A 332 -21.05 -13.18 21.17
CA ARG A 332 -21.26 -12.68 22.56
C ARG A 332 -20.02 -12.86 23.42
N TRP A 333 -19.42 -14.05 23.37
CA TRP A 333 -18.18 -14.32 24.12
C TRP A 333 -17.05 -13.40 23.66
N ALA A 334 -16.79 -13.30 22.37
CA ALA A 334 -15.72 -12.45 21.82
C ALA A 334 -15.97 -10.95 22.11
N PHE A 335 -17.24 -10.53 22.08
CA PHE A 335 -17.61 -9.17 22.45
C PHE A 335 -17.31 -8.86 23.92
N ALA A 336 -17.66 -9.77 24.83
CA ALA A 336 -17.38 -9.62 26.26
C ALA A 336 -15.88 -9.53 26.55
N GLU A 337 -15.07 -10.35 25.88
CA GLU A 337 -13.58 -10.28 25.96
C GLU A 337 -13.04 -8.93 25.48
N SER A 338 -13.64 -8.37 24.43
CA SER A 338 -13.22 -7.07 23.86
C SER A 338 -13.74 -5.87 24.66
N ALA A 339 -14.84 -6.05 25.40
CA ALA A 339 -15.53 -5.00 26.16
C ALA A 339 -14.66 -4.41 27.27
N GLN A 340 -13.82 -5.22 27.92
CA GLN A 340 -12.94 -4.77 28.99
C GLN A 340 -11.94 -3.73 28.46
N TYR A 341 -11.24 -4.03 27.36
CA TYR A 341 -10.28 -3.09 26.76
C TYR A 341 -10.96 -1.81 26.26
N PHE A 342 -12.14 -1.93 25.67
CA PHE A 342 -12.92 -0.77 25.26
C PHE A 342 -13.26 0.14 26.45
N LYS A 343 -13.69 -0.44 27.58
CA LYS A 343 -13.98 0.30 28.82
C LYS A 343 -12.76 1.01 29.39
N GLU A 344 -11.60 0.36 29.36
CA GLU A 344 -10.34 0.95 29.82
C GLU A 344 -9.95 2.17 28.97
N VAL A 345 -10.18 2.12 27.65
CA VAL A 345 -9.81 3.20 26.72
C VAL A 345 -10.80 4.36 26.72
N PHE A 346 -12.10 4.05 26.79
CA PHE A 346 -13.18 5.05 26.63
C PHE A 346 -13.87 5.46 27.93
N GLY A 347 -13.70 4.70 28.99
CA GLY A 347 -14.48 4.88 30.22
C GLY A 347 -15.94 4.46 30.10
N LEU A 348 -16.38 3.99 28.92
CA LEU A 348 -17.76 3.59 28.64
C LEU A 348 -17.90 2.06 28.60
N SER A 349 -18.96 1.52 29.15
CA SER A 349 -19.24 0.08 29.12
C SER A 349 -19.99 -0.28 27.85
N PRO A 350 -19.43 -1.11 26.93
CA PRO A 350 -20.17 -1.58 25.77
C PRO A 350 -21.08 -2.74 26.14
N GLU A 351 -22.35 -2.68 25.74
CA GLU A 351 -23.35 -3.73 25.96
C GLU A 351 -23.93 -4.23 24.64
N LEU A 352 -24.09 -5.55 24.51
CA LEU A 352 -24.66 -6.20 23.33
C LEU A 352 -26.04 -6.80 23.61
N SER A 353 -27.06 -6.25 23.00
CA SER A 353 -28.44 -6.72 23.05
C SER A 353 -28.83 -7.35 21.70
N ILE A 354 -29.18 -8.61 21.70
CA ILE A 354 -29.54 -9.35 20.47
C ILE A 354 -31.00 -9.80 20.58
N LYS A 355 -31.79 -9.36 19.58
CA LYS A 355 -33.15 -9.84 19.38
C LYS A 355 -33.13 -11.01 18.40
N PHE A 356 -33.64 -12.15 18.80
CA PHE A 356 -33.79 -13.28 17.90
C PHE A 356 -35.10 -13.14 17.10
N ASP A 357 -34.98 -13.25 15.78
CA ASP A 357 -36.15 -13.38 14.92
C ASP A 357 -36.72 -14.78 15.16
N MET A 358 -37.99 -14.87 15.61
CA MET A 358 -38.67 -16.15 15.67
C MET A 358 -38.87 -16.66 14.23
N ILE A 359 -38.36 -17.86 13.98
CA ILE A 359 -38.55 -18.60 12.73
C ILE A 359 -40.02 -18.98 12.57
#